data_2ef0254c9e051dff919a1356a8b73f0a
#
_entry.id   2ef0254c9e051dff919a1356a8b73f0a
#
_cell.length_a   1.000
_cell.length_b   1.000
_cell.length_c   1.000
_cell.angle_alpha   90.00
_cell.angle_beta   90.00
_cell.angle_gamma   90.00
#
_symmetry.space_group_name_H-M   'P 1'
#
loop_
_entity.id
_entity.type
_entity.pdbx_description
1 polymer ?
#
loop_
_entity_poly.entity_id
_entity_poly.type
_entity_poly.pdbx_seq_one_letter_code
_entity_poly.pdbx_strand_id
1 'polypeptide(L)'
;RSTVAVCYNNLWKLLIDRNMNKTELKEAAGVSFNVMARMGKNETVSFESIEKICIALHCNIGDVMEFTEDAPSVEEKKFSTIELFAGAGGLALGIEEAGFQTLGLVEFDKDAADTLKCNRPNWRVICDDIANISCLDLQKYFDLERGELDLLSGGAPCQSFSYAGKRLGLEDARGTLFYHYAKFLEQLQPKMFLFENVRGLLTHDRGRTYKTITDIFESTGYTIQKKVLNAWDYGVAQKRERLITIGIRNDLTDHISFDFPAPHKYKPVLRDILLDCPKSEGTPYSDYKKKIFELVPPGGYWRDIPEDIAKEYMKSCWYMEGGRTGILRRLSLDEPSLTVLTSPSQKQTDRCHPLEARPFTIRENARCQSFPDDWQFCGSVGSQYKQVGNAVPVNLAFDIGKKIREALENL
;
A
#
# COMPACT_ATOMS: atom_id res chain seq x y z
N ARG A 1 -23.41 -20.02 18.87
CA ARG A 1 -24.39 -19.32 18.01
C ARG A 1 -23.88 -19.45 16.59
N SER A 2 -24.60 -20.20 15.73
CA SER A 2 -24.31 -20.29 14.31
C SER A 2 -24.43 -18.87 13.73
N THR A 3 -23.36 -18.34 13.15
CA THR A 3 -23.37 -17.11 12.39
C THR A 3 -23.88 -17.43 10.99
N VAL A 4 -25.00 -16.83 10.61
CA VAL A 4 -25.55 -16.95 9.26
C VAL A 4 -24.80 -15.97 8.37
N ALA A 5 -24.11 -16.47 7.35
CA ALA A 5 -23.37 -15.65 6.39
C ALA A 5 -24.15 -15.48 5.07
N VAL A 6 -24.04 -14.31 4.45
CA VAL A 6 -24.59 -14.06 3.12
C VAL A 6 -23.70 -14.68 2.05
N CYS A 7 -24.32 -15.30 1.02
CA CYS A 7 -23.64 -15.90 -0.11
C CYS A 7 -24.25 -15.40 -1.43
N TYR A 8 -23.43 -15.00 -2.39
CA TYR A 8 -23.87 -14.51 -3.70
C TYR A 8 -23.56 -15.47 -4.85
N ASN A 9 -23.30 -16.75 -4.55
CA ASN A 9 -22.99 -17.74 -5.58
C ASN A 9 -24.11 -17.90 -6.61
N ASN A 10 -25.37 -17.71 -6.21
CA ASN A 10 -26.51 -17.76 -7.10
C ASN A 10 -26.44 -16.64 -8.15
N LEU A 11 -26.07 -15.42 -7.76
CA LEU A 11 -25.83 -14.33 -8.69
C LEU A 11 -24.76 -14.66 -9.72
N TRP A 12 -23.62 -15.22 -9.26
CA TRP A 12 -22.51 -15.53 -10.19
C TRP A 12 -22.89 -16.60 -11.20
N LYS A 13 -23.66 -17.62 -10.78
CA LYS A 13 -24.23 -18.63 -11.68
C LYS A 13 -25.19 -18.00 -12.70
N LEU A 14 -26.11 -17.15 -12.21
CA LEU A 14 -27.07 -16.45 -13.06
C LEU A 14 -26.40 -15.57 -14.12
N LEU A 15 -25.28 -14.91 -13.80
CA LEU A 15 -24.52 -14.14 -14.76
C LEU A 15 -23.88 -15.02 -15.84
N ILE A 16 -23.35 -16.17 -15.46
CA ILE A 16 -22.78 -17.15 -16.41
C ILE A 16 -23.88 -17.64 -17.35
N ASP A 17 -25.05 -18.02 -16.85
CA ASP A 17 -26.17 -18.48 -17.65
C ASP A 17 -26.69 -17.44 -18.64
N ARG A 18 -26.50 -16.15 -18.32
CA ARG A 18 -26.90 -15.02 -19.17
C ARG A 18 -25.76 -14.45 -20.04
N ASN A 19 -24.59 -15.07 -20.04
CA ASN A 19 -23.39 -14.58 -20.70
C ASN A 19 -23.06 -13.12 -20.35
N MET A 20 -23.31 -12.70 -19.11
CA MET A 20 -23.09 -11.35 -18.61
C MET A 20 -21.88 -11.35 -17.64
N ASN A 21 -21.00 -10.36 -17.79
CA ASN A 21 -19.90 -10.18 -16.87
C ASN A 21 -20.24 -9.18 -15.74
N LYS A 22 -19.37 -9.11 -14.71
CA LYS A 22 -19.59 -8.24 -13.54
C LYS A 22 -19.65 -6.74 -13.90
N THR A 23 -18.91 -6.31 -14.93
CA THR A 23 -18.90 -4.92 -15.37
C THR A 23 -20.23 -4.56 -16.05
N GLU A 24 -20.75 -5.43 -16.89
CA GLU A 24 -22.05 -5.27 -17.54
C GLU A 24 -23.20 -5.25 -16.52
N LEU A 25 -23.13 -6.12 -15.50
CA LEU A 25 -24.09 -6.07 -14.41
C LEU A 25 -24.01 -4.75 -13.64
N LYS A 26 -22.81 -4.28 -13.29
CA LYS A 26 -22.60 -3.01 -12.60
C LYS A 26 -23.25 -1.85 -13.35
N GLU A 27 -23.08 -1.79 -14.67
CA GLU A 27 -23.65 -0.76 -15.53
C GLU A 27 -25.16 -0.88 -15.63
N ALA A 28 -25.68 -2.08 -15.86
CA ALA A 28 -27.10 -2.34 -15.99
C ALA A 28 -27.88 -2.05 -14.69
N ALA A 29 -27.31 -2.38 -13.53
CA ALA A 29 -27.95 -2.18 -12.23
C ALA A 29 -27.63 -0.80 -11.62
N GLY A 30 -26.71 -0.02 -12.19
CA GLY A 30 -26.31 1.28 -11.63
C GLY A 30 -25.73 1.19 -10.22
N VAL A 31 -24.99 0.08 -9.91
CA VAL A 31 -24.33 -0.11 -8.63
C VAL A 31 -22.84 0.26 -8.71
N SER A 32 -22.22 0.60 -7.59
CA SER A 32 -20.82 0.99 -7.56
C SER A 32 -19.89 -0.23 -7.69
N PHE A 33 -18.65 0.01 -8.11
CA PHE A 33 -17.60 -1.01 -8.12
C PHE A 33 -17.38 -1.62 -6.73
N ASN A 34 -17.50 -0.83 -5.67
CA ASN A 34 -17.37 -1.28 -4.29
C ASN A 34 -18.45 -2.30 -3.91
N VAL A 35 -19.70 -2.10 -4.34
CA VAL A 35 -20.79 -3.07 -4.15
C VAL A 35 -20.43 -4.40 -4.80
N MET A 36 -19.96 -4.38 -6.05
CA MET A 36 -19.56 -5.60 -6.77
C MET A 36 -18.37 -6.31 -6.12
N ALA A 37 -17.38 -5.54 -5.61
CA ALA A 37 -16.23 -6.09 -4.91
C ALA A 37 -16.63 -6.77 -3.59
N ARG A 38 -17.51 -6.12 -2.80
CA ARG A 38 -18.04 -6.69 -1.54
C ARG A 38 -18.85 -7.94 -1.77
N MET A 39 -19.72 -7.95 -2.78
CA MET A 39 -20.46 -9.15 -3.16
C MET A 39 -19.54 -10.30 -3.60
N GLY A 40 -18.45 -9.99 -4.28
CA GLY A 40 -17.41 -10.97 -4.64
C GLY A 40 -16.72 -11.64 -3.45
N LYS A 41 -16.74 -10.96 -2.29
CA LYS A 41 -16.18 -11.45 -1.02
C LYS A 41 -17.28 -12.02 -0.07
N ASN A 42 -18.51 -12.16 -0.51
CA ASN A 42 -19.67 -12.51 0.30
C ASN A 42 -19.91 -11.56 1.50
N GLU A 43 -19.54 -10.28 1.35
CA GLU A 43 -19.80 -9.26 2.35
C GLU A 43 -21.21 -8.66 2.17
N THR A 44 -21.82 -8.22 3.26
CA THR A 44 -23.16 -7.60 3.21
C THR A 44 -23.12 -6.28 2.44
N VAL A 45 -24.08 -6.10 1.53
CA VAL A 45 -24.33 -4.84 0.82
C VAL A 45 -25.69 -4.27 1.21
N SER A 46 -25.98 -3.02 0.85
CA SER A 46 -27.26 -2.42 1.16
C SER A 46 -28.40 -3.12 0.42
N PHE A 47 -29.58 -3.19 1.04
CA PHE A 47 -30.77 -3.75 0.41
C PHE A 47 -31.12 -3.04 -0.90
N GLU A 48 -30.92 -1.70 -0.98
CA GLU A 48 -31.08 -0.92 -2.19
C GLU A 48 -30.20 -1.41 -3.35
N SER A 49 -28.98 -1.85 -3.06
CA SER A 49 -28.07 -2.43 -4.07
C SER A 49 -28.60 -3.75 -4.59
N ILE A 50 -29.13 -4.61 -3.70
CA ILE A 50 -29.75 -5.89 -4.07
C ILE A 50 -30.97 -5.65 -4.94
N GLU A 51 -31.84 -4.71 -4.55
CA GLU A 51 -33.04 -4.34 -5.31
C GLU A 51 -32.70 -3.89 -6.75
N LYS A 52 -31.73 -3.02 -6.90
CA LYS A 52 -31.24 -2.56 -8.22
C LYS A 52 -30.75 -3.72 -9.10
N ILE A 53 -30.05 -4.68 -8.52
CA ILE A 53 -29.56 -5.88 -9.22
C ILE A 53 -30.74 -6.78 -9.62
N CYS A 54 -31.71 -7.02 -8.72
CA CYS A 54 -32.89 -7.82 -9.01
C CYS A 54 -33.72 -7.21 -10.14
N ILE A 55 -33.89 -5.89 -10.13
CA ILE A 55 -34.61 -5.16 -11.19
C ILE A 55 -33.86 -5.28 -12.53
N ALA A 56 -32.56 -5.04 -12.54
CA ALA A 56 -31.74 -5.12 -13.76
C ALA A 56 -31.72 -6.52 -14.37
N LEU A 57 -31.74 -7.53 -13.53
CA LEU A 57 -31.70 -8.94 -13.95
C LEU A 57 -33.12 -9.56 -14.07
N HIS A 58 -34.20 -8.82 -13.80
CA HIS A 58 -35.56 -9.36 -13.76
C HIS A 58 -35.66 -10.69 -13.01
N CYS A 59 -35.14 -10.72 -11.78
CA CYS A 59 -35.05 -11.92 -10.93
C CYS A 59 -35.46 -11.62 -9.48
N ASN A 60 -35.61 -12.64 -8.66
CA ASN A 60 -35.94 -12.52 -7.25
C ASN A 60 -34.68 -12.48 -6.39
N ILE A 61 -34.80 -12.02 -5.13
CA ILE A 61 -33.69 -11.93 -4.18
C ILE A 61 -32.99 -13.28 -3.97
N GLY A 62 -33.72 -14.41 -3.97
CA GLY A 62 -33.14 -15.72 -3.86
C GLY A 62 -32.29 -16.18 -5.04
N ASP A 63 -32.46 -15.55 -6.21
CA ASP A 63 -31.61 -15.77 -7.39
C ASP A 63 -30.30 -14.95 -7.30
N VAL A 64 -30.24 -13.96 -6.39
CA VAL A 64 -29.08 -13.09 -6.17
C VAL A 64 -28.30 -13.53 -4.95
N MET A 65 -28.96 -13.85 -3.84
CA MET A 65 -28.31 -14.19 -2.58
C MET A 65 -29.06 -15.26 -1.80
N GLU A 66 -28.33 -15.96 -0.98
CA GLU A 66 -28.87 -16.89 0.01
C GLU A 66 -28.13 -16.70 1.35
N PHE A 67 -28.75 -17.18 2.42
CA PHE A 67 -28.09 -17.31 3.71
C PHE A 67 -27.62 -18.75 3.86
N THR A 68 -26.33 -18.96 4.00
CA THR A 68 -25.77 -20.26 4.34
C THR A 68 -25.55 -20.32 5.85
N GLU A 69 -26.00 -21.39 6.49
CA GLU A 69 -25.43 -21.73 7.80
C GLU A 69 -23.97 -22.08 7.53
N ASP A 70 -23.06 -21.37 8.17
CA ASP A 70 -21.67 -21.74 8.10
C ASP A 70 -21.57 -23.21 8.50
N ALA A 71 -21.21 -24.09 7.56
CA ALA A 71 -20.57 -25.33 7.92
C ALA A 71 -19.49 -24.96 8.96
N PRO A 72 -19.33 -25.71 10.08
CA PRO A 72 -18.34 -25.37 11.08
C PRO A 72 -17.07 -25.01 10.34
N SER A 73 -16.68 -23.77 10.42
CA SER A 73 -15.50 -23.27 9.74
C SER A 73 -14.40 -24.25 10.11
N VAL A 74 -13.87 -24.99 9.15
CA VAL A 74 -12.50 -25.44 9.25
C VAL A 74 -11.81 -24.11 9.59
N GLU A 75 -11.29 -23.95 10.81
CA GLU A 75 -10.57 -22.76 11.18
C GLU A 75 -9.51 -22.59 10.10
N GLU A 76 -9.77 -21.69 9.14
CA GLU A 76 -8.79 -21.40 8.12
C GLU A 76 -7.57 -20.98 8.92
N LYS A 77 -6.49 -21.75 8.84
CA LYS A 77 -5.22 -21.48 9.50
C LYS A 77 -4.84 -20.05 9.15
N LYS A 78 -5.13 -19.11 10.05
CA LYS A 78 -4.76 -17.73 9.85
C LYS A 78 -3.26 -17.62 10.06
N PHE A 79 -2.55 -17.32 8.99
CA PHE A 79 -1.12 -17.04 9.09
C PHE A 79 -0.89 -15.77 9.91
N SER A 80 0.09 -15.80 10.78
CA SER A 80 0.43 -14.70 11.68
C SER A 80 1.43 -13.73 11.06
N THR A 81 1.27 -12.43 11.36
CA THR A 81 2.24 -11.42 10.95
C THR A 81 2.54 -10.41 12.05
N ILE A 82 3.79 -9.94 12.08
CA ILE A 82 4.23 -8.75 12.81
C ILE A 82 4.79 -7.78 11.78
N GLU A 83 4.45 -6.50 11.88
CA GLU A 83 4.97 -5.46 11.00
C GLU A 83 5.79 -4.43 11.76
N LEU A 84 6.95 -4.09 11.20
CA LEU A 84 7.86 -3.08 11.72
C LEU A 84 7.80 -1.84 10.82
N PHE A 85 7.89 -0.65 11.43
CA PHE A 85 7.77 0.62 10.71
C PHE A 85 6.43 0.75 9.97
N ALA A 86 5.34 0.42 10.68
CA ALA A 86 4.02 0.22 10.07
C ALA A 86 3.43 1.47 9.40
N GLY A 87 3.91 2.68 9.75
CA GLY A 87 3.41 3.93 9.19
C GLY A 87 1.90 4.07 9.35
N ALA A 88 1.22 4.51 8.30
CA ALA A 88 -0.23 4.63 8.29
C ALA A 88 -0.97 3.31 7.98
N GLY A 89 -0.27 2.18 7.91
CA GLY A 89 -0.87 0.86 7.78
C GLY A 89 -1.16 0.38 6.36
N GLY A 90 -0.57 0.98 5.33
CA GLY A 90 -0.83 0.53 3.96
C GLY A 90 -0.35 -0.89 3.68
N LEU A 91 0.83 -1.27 4.18
CA LEU A 91 1.35 -2.64 4.10
C LEU A 91 0.53 -3.57 5.00
N ALA A 92 0.29 -3.18 6.26
CA ALA A 92 -0.49 -3.97 7.22
C ALA A 92 -1.90 -4.29 6.72
N LEU A 93 -2.60 -3.30 6.15
CA LEU A 93 -3.94 -3.49 5.60
C LEU A 93 -3.94 -4.46 4.42
N GLY A 94 -3.00 -4.32 3.47
CA GLY A 94 -2.92 -5.24 2.35
C GLY A 94 -2.57 -6.68 2.76
N ILE A 95 -1.71 -6.86 3.75
CA ILE A 95 -1.37 -8.17 4.32
C ILE A 95 -2.57 -8.76 5.10
N GLU A 96 -3.31 -7.94 5.89
CA GLU A 96 -4.56 -8.37 6.54
C GLU A 96 -5.59 -8.84 5.50
N GLU A 97 -5.80 -8.06 4.42
CA GLU A 97 -6.71 -8.43 3.33
C GLU A 97 -6.27 -9.71 2.59
N ALA A 98 -4.97 -10.02 2.56
CA ALA A 98 -4.44 -11.28 2.04
C ALA A 98 -4.68 -12.47 2.97
N GLY A 99 -5.28 -12.28 4.16
CA GLY A 99 -5.67 -13.31 5.09
C GLY A 99 -4.71 -13.56 6.25
N PHE A 100 -3.80 -12.62 6.54
CA PHE A 100 -2.93 -12.70 7.71
C PHE A 100 -3.58 -12.08 8.94
N GLN A 101 -3.29 -12.66 10.10
CA GLN A 101 -3.64 -12.10 11.41
C GLN A 101 -2.47 -11.27 11.95
N THR A 102 -2.72 -10.00 12.18
CA THR A 102 -1.73 -9.08 12.75
C THR A 102 -1.59 -9.30 14.26
N LEU A 103 -0.41 -9.75 14.70
CA LEU A 103 -0.08 -9.95 16.12
C LEU A 103 0.53 -8.70 16.76
N GLY A 104 1.15 -7.84 15.95
CA GLY A 104 1.71 -6.58 16.43
C GLY A 104 2.20 -5.68 15.32
N LEU A 105 2.11 -4.38 15.56
CA LEU A 105 2.61 -3.33 14.67
C LEU A 105 3.51 -2.40 15.49
N VAL A 106 4.76 -2.22 15.06
CA VAL A 106 5.70 -1.29 15.70
C VAL A 106 5.79 -0.02 14.86
N GLU A 107 5.44 1.11 15.47
CA GLU A 107 5.48 2.43 14.82
C GLU A 107 5.94 3.50 15.81
N PHE A 108 6.91 4.32 15.38
CA PHE A 108 7.48 5.38 16.22
C PHE A 108 6.66 6.67 16.21
N ASP A 109 6.09 7.02 15.04
CA ASP A 109 5.32 8.25 14.87
C ASP A 109 3.95 8.11 15.53
N LYS A 110 3.69 8.99 16.52
CA LYS A 110 2.45 8.92 17.31
C LYS A 110 1.20 9.09 16.45
N ASP A 111 1.20 10.02 15.47
CA ASP A 111 0.03 10.26 14.62
C ASP A 111 -0.26 9.05 13.74
N ALA A 112 0.79 8.39 13.23
CA ALA A 112 0.66 7.15 12.48
C ALA A 112 0.15 6.00 13.36
N ALA A 113 0.68 5.85 14.58
CA ALA A 113 0.18 4.86 15.53
C ALA A 113 -1.28 5.10 15.91
N ASP A 114 -1.70 6.36 16.09
CA ASP A 114 -3.10 6.71 16.36
C ASP A 114 -3.99 6.42 15.13
N THR A 115 -3.49 6.62 13.92
CA THR A 115 -4.15 6.21 12.67
C THR A 115 -4.43 4.71 12.66
N LEU A 116 -3.45 3.88 13.00
CA LEU A 116 -3.61 2.42 13.06
C LEU A 116 -4.68 2.00 14.08
N LYS A 117 -4.61 2.56 15.30
CA LYS A 117 -5.56 2.27 16.39
C LYS A 117 -6.99 2.69 16.05
N CYS A 118 -7.14 3.84 15.41
CA CYS A 118 -8.45 4.36 15.01
C CYS A 118 -9.14 3.43 13.99
N ASN A 119 -8.40 2.96 13.00
CA ASN A 119 -8.96 2.13 11.92
C ASN A 119 -9.10 0.66 12.28
N ARG A 120 -8.24 0.16 13.17
CA ARG A 120 -8.21 -1.24 13.61
C ARG A 120 -8.01 -1.32 15.12
N PRO A 121 -9.09 -1.11 15.92
CA PRO A 121 -8.99 -1.12 17.39
C PRO A 121 -8.47 -2.45 17.96
N ASN A 122 -8.59 -3.54 17.21
CA ASN A 122 -8.12 -4.86 17.61
C ASN A 122 -6.65 -5.12 17.29
N TRP A 123 -5.98 -4.26 16.53
CA TRP A 123 -4.56 -4.39 16.28
C TRP A 123 -3.75 -3.99 17.52
N ARG A 124 -2.77 -4.80 17.87
CA ARG A 124 -1.79 -4.46 18.90
C ARG A 124 -0.76 -3.48 18.33
N VAL A 125 -1.02 -2.17 18.48
CA VAL A 125 -0.12 -1.12 18.00
C VAL A 125 0.83 -0.69 19.11
N ILE A 126 2.13 -0.87 18.90
CA ILE A 126 3.23 -0.54 19.79
C ILE A 126 3.83 0.78 19.29
N CYS A 127 3.48 1.88 19.99
CA CYS A 127 4.01 3.20 19.66
C CYS A 127 5.30 3.44 20.43
N ASP A 128 6.42 2.96 19.88
CA ASP A 128 7.74 3.06 20.53
C ASP A 128 8.86 2.99 19.48
N ASP A 129 10.08 3.35 19.90
CA ASP A 129 11.28 3.17 19.09
C ASP A 129 11.61 1.69 18.95
N ILE A 130 11.81 1.24 17.71
CA ILE A 130 12.20 -0.13 17.42
C ILE A 130 13.50 -0.53 18.13
N ALA A 131 14.39 0.45 18.42
CA ALA A 131 15.61 0.20 19.17
C ALA A 131 15.32 -0.32 20.59
N ASN A 132 14.27 0.22 21.24
CA ASN A 132 13.84 -0.24 22.56
C ASN A 132 13.24 -1.66 22.47
N ILE A 133 12.32 -1.86 21.51
CA ILE A 133 11.60 -3.14 21.37
C ILE A 133 12.56 -4.27 20.99
N SER A 134 13.49 -4.04 20.08
CA SER A 134 14.44 -5.07 19.59
C SER A 134 15.44 -5.54 20.66
N CYS A 135 15.55 -4.82 21.79
CA CYS A 135 16.39 -5.21 22.93
C CYS A 135 15.66 -6.09 23.94
N LEU A 136 14.33 -6.25 23.80
CA LEU A 136 13.53 -7.12 24.66
C LEU A 136 13.71 -8.60 24.23
N ASP A 137 13.25 -9.50 25.10
CA ASP A 137 12.98 -10.88 24.74
C ASP A 137 11.70 -10.91 23.88
N LEU A 138 11.85 -10.94 22.56
CA LEU A 138 10.74 -10.82 21.62
C LEU A 138 9.78 -12.01 21.66
N GLN A 139 10.28 -13.22 21.95
CA GLN A 139 9.43 -14.39 22.08
C GLN A 139 8.44 -14.21 23.23
N LYS A 140 8.94 -13.83 24.38
CA LYS A 140 8.11 -13.52 25.56
C LYS A 140 7.23 -12.29 25.34
N TYR A 141 7.76 -11.26 24.66
CA TYR A 141 7.02 -10.01 24.43
C TYR A 141 5.79 -10.20 23.53
N PHE A 142 5.92 -11.05 22.50
CA PHE A 142 4.84 -11.34 21.55
C PHE A 142 4.08 -12.63 21.86
N ASP A 143 4.48 -13.37 22.91
CA ASP A 143 3.93 -14.69 23.26
C ASP A 143 4.00 -15.69 22.10
N LEU A 144 5.21 -15.83 21.56
CA LEU A 144 5.51 -16.68 20.41
C LEU A 144 6.71 -17.61 20.71
N GLU A 145 6.61 -18.83 20.23
CA GLU A 145 7.78 -19.69 20.15
C GLU A 145 8.68 -19.30 18.97
N ARG A 146 9.96 -19.60 19.09
CA ARG A 146 10.92 -19.36 18.00
C ARG A 146 10.55 -20.19 16.77
N GLY A 147 10.34 -19.52 15.62
CA GLY A 147 9.94 -20.16 14.37
C GLY A 147 8.43 -20.28 14.15
N GLU A 148 7.63 -19.85 15.11
CA GLU A 148 6.17 -19.91 15.04
C GLU A 148 5.60 -18.83 14.13
N LEU A 149 6.14 -17.61 14.17
CA LEU A 149 5.69 -16.48 13.34
C LEU A 149 5.76 -16.84 11.84
N ASP A 150 4.68 -16.65 11.11
CA ASP A 150 4.63 -16.96 9.69
C ASP A 150 5.33 -15.87 8.86
N LEU A 151 5.05 -14.58 9.11
CA LEU A 151 5.57 -13.45 8.36
C LEU A 151 6.07 -12.32 9.27
N LEU A 152 7.29 -11.86 9.06
CA LEU A 152 7.74 -10.54 9.52
C LEU A 152 7.73 -9.59 8.31
N SER A 153 6.99 -8.47 8.38
CA SER A 153 6.95 -7.46 7.33
C SER A 153 7.47 -6.11 7.80
N GLY A 154 7.83 -5.24 6.85
CA GLY A 154 8.17 -3.86 7.16
C GLY A 154 9.11 -3.21 6.17
N GLY A 155 9.26 -1.89 6.27
CA GLY A 155 10.13 -1.09 5.42
C GLY A 155 10.91 -0.05 6.22
N ALA A 156 12.19 -0.30 6.51
CA ALA A 156 13.01 0.65 7.25
C ALA A 156 13.24 1.94 6.44
N PRO A 157 13.02 3.14 7.03
CA PRO A 157 13.26 4.41 6.35
C PRO A 157 14.69 4.56 5.82
N CYS A 158 14.82 5.00 4.55
CA CYS A 158 16.11 5.17 3.87
C CYS A 158 17.04 6.23 4.50
N GLN A 159 16.51 7.16 5.28
CA GLN A 159 17.28 8.27 5.87
C GLN A 159 18.36 7.80 6.87
N SER A 160 18.22 6.61 7.43
CA SER A 160 19.21 6.00 8.32
C SER A 160 20.52 5.58 7.62
N PHE A 161 20.54 5.54 6.28
CA PHE A 161 21.73 5.15 5.52
C PHE A 161 22.71 6.30 5.24
N SER A 162 22.28 7.57 5.37
CA SER A 162 23.13 8.73 5.10
C SER A 162 24.29 8.90 6.10
N TYR A 163 24.16 8.32 7.29
CA TYR A 163 25.22 8.31 8.32
C TYR A 163 26.19 7.12 8.20
N ALA A 164 25.82 6.10 7.42
CA ALA A 164 26.60 4.86 7.27
C ALA A 164 27.67 4.93 6.16
N GLY A 165 28.02 6.10 5.69
CA GLY A 165 28.80 6.36 4.46
C GLY A 165 30.27 6.00 4.46
N LYS A 166 30.84 5.32 5.46
CA LYS A 166 32.26 4.89 5.42
C LYS A 166 32.45 3.58 6.18
N ARG A 167 32.45 2.45 5.48
CA ARG A 167 32.84 1.11 5.95
C ARG A 167 31.89 0.50 6.99
N LEU A 168 30.80 -0.13 6.55
CA LEU A 168 29.93 -0.90 7.42
C LEU A 168 30.37 -2.37 7.45
N GLY A 169 31.07 -2.76 8.52
CA GLY A 169 31.03 -4.12 9.03
C GLY A 169 29.74 -4.32 9.86
N LEU A 170 29.41 -5.54 10.22
CA LEU A 170 28.27 -5.89 11.09
C LEU A 170 28.24 -5.07 12.40
N GLU A 171 29.41 -4.67 12.91
CA GLU A 171 29.51 -3.86 14.14
C GLU A 171 29.09 -2.39 13.95
N ASP A 172 29.34 -1.83 12.77
CA ASP A 172 28.98 -0.44 12.45
C ASP A 172 27.48 -0.28 12.10
N ALA A 173 26.82 -1.40 11.78
CA ALA A 173 25.38 -1.42 11.50
C ALA A 173 24.50 -1.27 12.77
N ARG A 174 25.07 -1.42 13.96
CA ARG A 174 24.34 -1.47 15.26
C ARG A 174 23.47 -0.25 15.59
N GLY A 175 23.57 0.83 14.89
CA GLY A 175 22.75 2.02 15.07
C GLY A 175 21.74 2.27 13.95
N THR A 176 21.60 1.31 13.00
CA THR A 176 20.72 1.47 11.84
C THR A 176 19.40 0.73 12.02
N LEU A 177 18.32 1.26 11.43
CA LEU A 177 16.99 0.67 11.57
C LEU A 177 16.89 -0.75 10.99
N PHE A 178 17.64 -1.07 9.93
CA PHE A 178 17.66 -2.42 9.38
C PHE A 178 18.37 -3.44 10.29
N TYR A 179 19.31 -3.01 11.14
CA TYR A 179 19.90 -3.86 12.16
C TYR A 179 18.85 -4.30 13.20
N HIS A 180 17.96 -3.41 13.59
CA HIS A 180 16.86 -3.77 14.49
C HIS A 180 15.88 -4.73 13.81
N TYR A 181 15.63 -4.57 12.50
CA TYR A 181 14.87 -5.54 11.72
C TYR A 181 15.52 -6.92 11.76
N ALA A 182 16.85 -6.99 11.55
CA ALA A 182 17.60 -8.25 11.62
C ALA A 182 17.54 -8.90 12.99
N LYS A 183 17.51 -8.13 14.09
CA LYS A 183 17.29 -8.68 15.45
C LYS A 183 15.94 -9.37 15.62
N PHE A 184 14.87 -8.85 15.00
CA PHE A 184 13.59 -9.55 14.97
C PHE A 184 13.70 -10.88 14.21
N LEU A 185 14.40 -10.90 13.07
CA LEU A 185 14.67 -12.14 12.33
C LEU A 185 15.45 -13.15 13.18
N GLU A 186 16.49 -12.70 13.86
CA GLU A 186 17.34 -13.55 14.69
C GLU A 186 16.57 -14.17 15.87
N GLN A 187 15.75 -13.38 16.57
CA GLN A 187 15.04 -13.84 17.77
C GLN A 187 13.79 -14.65 17.44
N LEU A 188 12.93 -14.17 16.52
CA LEU A 188 11.66 -14.80 16.22
C LEU A 188 11.75 -15.90 15.16
N GLN A 189 12.74 -15.83 14.26
CA GLN A 189 12.92 -16.79 13.16
C GLN A 189 11.62 -17.04 12.37
N PRO A 190 10.93 -15.97 11.87
CA PRO A 190 9.72 -16.14 11.09
C PRO A 190 9.95 -17.07 9.89
N LYS A 191 8.91 -17.74 9.42
CA LYS A 191 9.01 -18.65 8.26
C LYS A 191 9.40 -17.89 6.99
N MET A 192 8.83 -16.70 6.80
CA MET A 192 9.17 -15.78 5.73
C MET A 192 9.29 -14.36 6.27
N PHE A 193 9.99 -13.50 5.53
CA PHE A 193 9.95 -12.07 5.77
C PHE A 193 9.76 -11.26 4.48
N LEU A 194 9.17 -10.07 4.62
CA LEU A 194 9.02 -9.07 3.57
C LEU A 194 9.69 -7.77 4.03
N PHE A 195 10.74 -7.36 3.32
CA PHE A 195 11.40 -6.08 3.55
C PHE A 195 11.20 -5.17 2.33
N GLU A 196 10.47 -4.07 2.53
CA GLU A 196 10.16 -3.08 1.48
C GLU A 196 11.12 -1.91 1.55
N ASN A 197 11.50 -1.36 0.40
CA ASN A 197 12.27 -0.12 0.33
C ASN A 197 12.10 0.59 -1.02
N VAL A 198 12.66 1.79 -1.13
CA VAL A 198 12.71 2.52 -2.40
C VAL A 198 13.70 1.86 -3.36
N ARG A 199 13.40 1.91 -4.68
CA ARG A 199 14.30 1.39 -5.73
C ARG A 199 15.73 1.93 -5.62
N GLY A 200 15.89 3.21 -5.21
CA GLY A 200 17.18 3.86 -5.07
C GLY A 200 18.17 3.16 -4.14
N LEU A 201 17.67 2.30 -3.22
CA LEU A 201 18.53 1.51 -2.34
C LEU A 201 19.47 0.57 -3.11
N LEU A 202 19.05 0.06 -4.28
CA LEU A 202 19.88 -0.82 -5.12
C LEU A 202 21.13 -0.13 -5.68
N THR A 203 21.09 1.18 -5.87
CA THR A 203 22.22 1.98 -6.41
C THR A 203 22.92 2.82 -5.36
N HIS A 204 22.34 2.90 -4.15
CA HIS A 204 22.94 3.66 -3.06
C HIS A 204 24.34 3.12 -2.74
N ASP A 205 25.31 4.04 -2.65
CA ASP A 205 26.72 3.72 -2.43
C ASP A 205 27.24 2.61 -3.38
N ARG A 206 26.93 2.72 -4.67
CA ARG A 206 27.31 1.75 -5.73
C ARG A 206 26.82 0.32 -5.44
N GLY A 207 25.66 0.19 -4.78
CA GLY A 207 25.04 -1.08 -4.42
C GLY A 207 25.53 -1.70 -3.12
N ARG A 208 26.54 -1.12 -2.46
CA ARG A 208 27.13 -1.66 -1.22
C ARG A 208 26.13 -1.71 -0.07
N THR A 209 25.31 -0.66 0.06
CA THR A 209 24.31 -0.59 1.12
C THR A 209 23.34 -1.76 1.07
N TYR A 210 22.77 -2.04 -0.11
CA TYR A 210 21.84 -3.16 -0.26
C TYR A 210 22.54 -4.50 -0.03
N LYS A 211 23.77 -4.65 -0.55
CA LYS A 211 24.56 -5.86 -0.29
C LYS A 211 24.79 -6.08 1.21
N THR A 212 25.18 -5.06 1.95
CA THR A 212 25.35 -5.17 3.41
C THR A 212 24.07 -5.62 4.11
N ILE A 213 22.90 -5.04 3.72
CA ILE A 213 21.61 -5.45 4.29
C ILE A 213 21.31 -6.93 4.01
N THR A 214 21.50 -7.36 2.77
CA THR A 214 21.25 -8.77 2.40
C THR A 214 22.22 -9.72 3.08
N ASP A 215 23.50 -9.38 3.16
CA ASP A 215 24.51 -10.20 3.87
C ASP A 215 24.13 -10.38 5.36
N ILE A 216 23.59 -9.34 5.99
CA ILE A 216 23.09 -9.42 7.37
C ILE A 216 21.85 -10.33 7.46
N PHE A 217 20.87 -10.17 6.57
CA PHE A 217 19.67 -11.01 6.59
C PHE A 217 20.00 -12.48 6.28
N GLU A 218 20.89 -12.75 5.33
CA GLU A 218 21.38 -14.11 5.04
C GLU A 218 22.10 -14.73 6.23
N SER A 219 22.89 -13.94 6.99
CA SER A 219 23.56 -14.40 8.19
C SER A 219 22.61 -14.81 9.32
N THR A 220 21.35 -14.35 9.29
CA THR A 220 20.30 -14.79 10.24
C THR A 220 19.59 -16.06 9.82
N GLY A 221 19.99 -16.69 8.71
CA GLY A 221 19.48 -18.01 8.28
C GLY A 221 18.39 -17.96 7.22
N TYR A 222 18.44 -16.99 6.29
CA TYR A 222 17.45 -16.83 5.22
C TYR A 222 18.08 -16.87 3.84
N THR A 223 17.36 -17.46 2.89
CA THR A 223 17.59 -17.33 1.45
C THR A 223 16.73 -16.19 0.91
N ILE A 224 17.34 -15.29 0.12
CA ILE A 224 16.75 -14.02 -0.27
C ILE A 224 16.42 -13.99 -1.75
N GLN A 225 15.22 -13.49 -2.07
CA GLN A 225 14.79 -13.11 -3.42
C GLN A 225 14.41 -11.64 -3.43
N LYS A 226 14.66 -10.95 -4.55
CA LYS A 226 14.31 -9.53 -4.70
C LYS A 226 13.73 -9.21 -6.06
N LYS A 227 12.83 -8.22 -6.08
CA LYS A 227 12.30 -7.65 -7.32
C LYS A 227 11.89 -6.19 -7.10
N VAL A 228 12.09 -5.36 -8.12
CA VAL A 228 11.47 -4.02 -8.15
C VAL A 228 10.10 -4.17 -8.78
N LEU A 229 9.05 -3.78 -8.04
CA LEU A 229 7.68 -3.80 -8.49
C LEU A 229 7.18 -2.35 -8.66
N ASN A 230 6.40 -2.11 -9.73
CA ASN A 230 5.73 -0.84 -9.93
C ASN A 230 4.26 -1.01 -9.50
N ALA A 231 3.81 -0.24 -8.51
CA ALA A 231 2.46 -0.32 -7.97
C ALA A 231 1.36 -0.22 -9.04
N TRP A 232 1.62 0.52 -10.13
CA TRP A 232 0.69 0.62 -11.25
C TRP A 232 0.36 -0.72 -11.91
N ASP A 233 1.27 -1.67 -11.84
CA ASP A 233 1.07 -3.03 -12.37
C ASP A 233 0.15 -3.89 -11.48
N TYR A 234 -0.21 -3.39 -10.29
CA TYR A 234 -0.93 -4.12 -9.24
C TYR A 234 -2.19 -3.37 -8.78
N GLY A 235 -2.92 -2.78 -9.72
CA GLY A 235 -4.22 -2.15 -9.45
C GLY A 235 -4.15 -0.83 -8.67
N VAL A 236 -3.01 -0.14 -8.70
CA VAL A 236 -2.79 1.16 -8.06
C VAL A 236 -2.68 2.25 -9.13
N ALA A 237 -3.51 3.30 -9.08
CA ALA A 237 -3.47 4.40 -10.05
C ALA A 237 -2.25 5.33 -9.86
N GLN A 238 -1.06 4.75 -9.66
CA GLN A 238 0.17 5.48 -9.35
C GLN A 238 1.41 4.76 -9.88
N LYS A 239 2.29 5.49 -10.57
CA LYS A 239 3.65 5.03 -10.88
C LYS A 239 4.53 5.17 -9.63
N ARG A 240 4.72 4.05 -8.91
CA ARG A 240 5.51 3.98 -7.68
C ARG A 240 6.31 2.69 -7.66
N GLU A 241 7.60 2.79 -7.90
CA GLU A 241 8.51 1.63 -7.86
C GLU A 241 8.99 1.36 -6.43
N ARG A 242 8.93 0.10 -6.04
CA ARG A 242 9.41 -0.37 -4.73
C ARG A 242 10.27 -1.61 -4.88
N LEU A 243 11.37 -1.62 -4.17
CA LEU A 243 12.19 -2.81 -3.99
C LEU A 243 11.54 -3.69 -2.94
N ILE A 244 11.16 -4.88 -3.34
CA ILE A 244 10.63 -5.91 -2.45
C ILE A 244 11.68 -7.00 -2.29
N THR A 245 12.06 -7.26 -1.06
CA THR A 245 12.96 -8.34 -0.67
C THR A 245 12.17 -9.35 0.14
N ILE A 246 12.16 -10.60 -0.30
CA ILE A 246 11.50 -11.72 0.38
C ILE A 246 12.61 -12.65 0.89
N GLY A 247 12.54 -13.02 2.16
CA GLY A 247 13.38 -14.05 2.73
C GLY A 247 12.56 -15.27 3.09
N ILE A 248 13.12 -16.44 2.78
CA ILE A 248 12.59 -17.75 3.17
C ILE A 248 13.60 -18.38 4.11
N ARG A 249 13.16 -18.84 5.27
CA ARG A 249 14.05 -19.48 6.25
C ARG A 249 14.68 -20.73 5.64
N ASN A 250 15.99 -20.93 5.81
CA ASN A 250 16.78 -21.91 5.08
C ASN A 250 16.30 -23.36 5.24
N ASP A 251 15.75 -23.70 6.41
CA ASP A 251 15.18 -25.05 6.67
C ASP A 251 13.86 -25.31 5.91
N LEU A 252 13.26 -24.28 5.32
CA LEU A 252 11.99 -24.35 4.62
C LEU A 252 12.12 -24.20 3.10
N THR A 253 13.31 -23.95 2.57
CA THR A 253 13.53 -23.70 1.13
C THR A 253 13.17 -24.88 0.23
N ASP A 254 13.21 -26.11 0.74
CA ASP A 254 12.79 -27.30 0.00
C ASP A 254 11.26 -27.50 -0.01
N HIS A 255 10.55 -26.77 0.83
CA HIS A 255 9.09 -26.87 1.01
C HIS A 255 8.35 -25.63 0.51
N ILE A 256 8.96 -24.45 0.59
CA ILE A 256 8.37 -23.16 0.17
C ILE A 256 8.95 -22.77 -1.19
N SER A 257 8.08 -22.65 -2.19
CA SER A 257 8.36 -21.96 -3.45
C SER A 257 7.63 -20.63 -3.48
N PHE A 258 8.36 -19.53 -3.71
CA PHE A 258 7.79 -18.20 -3.80
C PHE A 258 8.04 -17.58 -5.18
N ASP A 259 6.97 -17.11 -5.81
CA ASP A 259 7.01 -16.32 -7.04
C ASP A 259 6.38 -14.95 -6.81
N PHE A 260 7.03 -13.90 -7.30
CA PHE A 260 6.46 -12.55 -7.27
C PHE A 260 5.16 -12.48 -8.07
N PRO A 261 4.17 -11.66 -7.63
CA PRO A 261 2.90 -11.54 -8.33
C PRO A 261 3.11 -11.11 -9.80
N ALA A 262 2.25 -11.64 -10.67
CA ALA A 262 2.19 -11.22 -12.07
C ALA A 262 1.46 -9.88 -12.19
N PRO A 263 1.84 -9.01 -13.14
CA PRO A 263 1.14 -7.77 -13.41
C PRO A 263 -0.33 -7.99 -13.78
N HIS A 264 -1.21 -7.10 -13.30
CA HIS A 264 -2.61 -7.09 -13.70
C HIS A 264 -2.76 -6.71 -15.19
N LYS A 265 -3.78 -7.24 -15.84
CA LYS A 265 -4.11 -6.88 -17.23
C LYS A 265 -4.59 -5.44 -17.32
N TYR A 266 -5.46 -5.02 -16.41
CA TYR A 266 -5.94 -3.66 -16.31
C TYR A 266 -5.05 -2.83 -15.37
N LYS A 267 -4.67 -1.63 -15.84
CA LYS A 267 -3.86 -0.67 -15.08
C LYS A 267 -4.68 0.60 -14.89
N PRO A 268 -5.09 0.93 -13.66
CA PRO A 268 -5.96 2.06 -13.41
C PRO A 268 -5.25 3.41 -13.66
N VAL A 269 -6.06 4.41 -14.00
CA VAL A 269 -5.64 5.79 -14.19
C VAL A 269 -6.35 6.72 -13.19
N LEU A 270 -6.00 7.99 -13.16
CA LEU A 270 -6.59 8.95 -12.20
C LEU A 270 -8.10 9.10 -12.36
N ARG A 271 -8.64 8.94 -13.57
CA ARG A 271 -10.09 8.96 -13.82
C ARG A 271 -10.85 7.93 -12.97
N ASP A 272 -10.27 6.76 -12.77
CA ASP A 272 -10.91 5.65 -12.07
C ASP A 272 -11.06 5.91 -10.56
N ILE A 273 -10.29 6.85 -10.02
CA ILE A 273 -10.22 7.09 -8.57
C ILE A 273 -10.58 8.51 -8.13
N LEU A 274 -10.65 9.49 -9.05
CA LEU A 274 -10.85 10.89 -8.67
C LEU A 274 -12.27 11.39 -8.86
N LEU A 275 -13.02 10.92 -9.87
CA LEU A 275 -14.30 11.54 -10.25
C LEU A 275 -15.37 11.44 -9.16
N ASP A 276 -15.35 10.38 -8.37
CA ASP A 276 -16.26 10.12 -7.26
C ASP A 276 -15.58 10.25 -5.88
N CYS A 277 -14.39 10.85 -5.83
CA CYS A 277 -13.64 10.96 -4.58
C CYS A 277 -14.35 11.86 -3.56
N PRO A 278 -14.57 11.40 -2.33
CA PRO A 278 -15.16 12.22 -1.28
C PRO A 278 -14.32 13.46 -0.99
N LYS A 279 -14.99 14.57 -0.68
CA LYS A 279 -14.31 15.80 -0.26
C LYS A 279 -13.52 15.55 1.02
N SER A 280 -12.30 16.06 1.07
CA SER A 280 -11.44 16.00 2.24
C SER A 280 -10.57 17.24 2.36
N GLU A 281 -9.90 17.37 3.50
CA GLU A 281 -8.96 18.47 3.73
C GLU A 281 -7.78 18.40 2.77
N GLY A 282 -7.25 19.59 2.44
CA GLY A 282 -6.07 19.74 1.61
C GLY A 282 -5.47 21.12 1.77
N THR A 283 -4.22 21.28 1.37
CA THR A 283 -3.52 22.56 1.40
C THR A 283 -3.71 23.27 0.06
N PRO A 284 -4.24 24.51 0.02
CA PRO A 284 -4.39 25.26 -1.22
C PRO A 284 -3.03 25.75 -1.76
N TYR A 285 -2.97 26.04 -3.05
CA TYR A 285 -1.88 26.88 -3.58
C TYR A 285 -2.08 28.33 -3.15
N SER A 286 -0.98 29.12 -3.14
CA SER A 286 -1.07 30.57 -3.10
C SER A 286 -1.79 31.10 -4.37
N ASP A 287 -2.44 32.26 -4.27
CA ASP A 287 -3.15 32.87 -5.40
C ASP A 287 -2.26 33.04 -6.65
N TYR A 288 -0.99 33.41 -6.44
CA TYR A 288 0.00 33.51 -7.51
C TYR A 288 0.21 32.17 -8.19
N LYS A 289 0.47 31.11 -7.41
CA LYS A 289 0.72 29.76 -7.95
C LYS A 289 -0.52 29.20 -8.64
N LYS A 290 -1.70 29.44 -8.06
CA LYS A 290 -2.98 29.02 -8.63
C LYS A 290 -3.20 29.63 -10.03
N LYS A 291 -3.01 30.95 -10.19
CA LYS A 291 -3.13 31.65 -11.48
C LYS A 291 -2.20 31.08 -12.54
N ILE A 292 -0.99 30.68 -12.17
CA ILE A 292 -0.05 30.05 -13.11
C ILE A 292 -0.53 28.65 -13.51
N PHE A 293 -1.00 27.84 -12.55
CA PHE A 293 -1.55 26.52 -12.87
C PHE A 293 -2.81 26.54 -13.72
N GLU A 294 -3.59 27.63 -13.69
CA GLU A 294 -4.74 27.81 -14.57
C GLU A 294 -4.34 27.90 -16.05
N LEU A 295 -3.09 28.29 -16.34
CA LEU A 295 -2.52 28.31 -17.69
C LEU A 295 -1.98 26.95 -18.13
N VAL A 296 -1.68 26.05 -17.19
CA VAL A 296 -1.10 24.74 -17.50
C VAL A 296 -2.23 23.77 -17.90
N PRO A 297 -2.22 23.19 -19.09
CA PRO A 297 -3.24 22.22 -19.50
C PRO A 297 -3.13 20.92 -18.67
N PRO A 298 -4.22 20.14 -18.56
CA PRO A 298 -4.15 18.80 -17.99
C PRO A 298 -3.08 17.94 -18.70
N GLY A 299 -2.23 17.26 -17.92
CA GLY A 299 -1.08 16.50 -18.43
C GLY A 299 0.14 17.35 -18.74
N GLY A 300 0.03 18.67 -18.71
CA GLY A 300 1.09 19.62 -19.03
C GLY A 300 2.05 19.95 -17.89
N TYR A 301 2.99 20.83 -18.18
CA TYR A 301 3.98 21.30 -17.24
C TYR A 301 4.54 22.67 -17.69
N TRP A 302 5.61 23.18 -17.12
CA TRP A 302 6.14 24.52 -17.38
C TRP A 302 6.42 24.88 -18.85
N ARG A 303 6.62 23.89 -19.73
CA ARG A 303 6.85 24.13 -21.18
C ARG A 303 5.57 24.40 -21.96
N ASP A 304 4.43 24.15 -21.37
CA ASP A 304 3.11 24.28 -22.03
C ASP A 304 2.44 25.63 -21.70
N ILE A 305 3.17 26.56 -21.06
CA ILE A 305 2.72 27.93 -20.78
C ILE A 305 3.67 28.94 -21.43
N PRO A 306 3.29 30.23 -21.57
CA PRO A 306 4.17 31.26 -22.12
C PRO A 306 5.55 31.31 -21.44
N GLU A 307 6.60 31.41 -22.26
CA GLU A 307 7.99 31.27 -21.81
C GLU A 307 8.38 32.33 -20.77
N ASP A 308 7.92 33.56 -20.93
CA ASP A 308 8.14 34.66 -20.01
C ASP A 308 7.56 34.37 -18.62
N ILE A 309 6.35 33.84 -18.54
CA ILE A 309 5.69 33.43 -17.29
C ILE A 309 6.45 32.23 -16.67
N ALA A 310 6.78 31.24 -17.48
CA ALA A 310 7.55 30.08 -17.01
C ALA A 310 8.90 30.49 -16.43
N LYS A 311 9.63 31.39 -17.11
CA LYS A 311 10.93 31.89 -16.70
C LYS A 311 10.86 32.68 -15.40
N GLU A 312 9.85 33.56 -15.28
CA GLU A 312 9.59 34.31 -14.05
C GLU A 312 9.31 33.38 -12.85
N TYR A 313 8.47 32.38 -13.05
CA TYR A 313 8.13 31.41 -12.00
C TYR A 313 9.34 30.56 -11.59
N MET A 314 10.07 30.04 -12.57
CA MET A 314 11.19 29.11 -12.32
C MET A 314 12.40 29.78 -11.69
N LYS A 315 12.65 31.06 -11.99
CA LYS A 315 13.82 31.81 -11.49
C LYS A 315 15.13 31.04 -11.76
N SER A 316 15.93 30.80 -10.72
CA SER A 316 17.19 30.04 -10.83
C SER A 316 17.03 28.62 -11.39
N CYS A 317 15.88 27.98 -11.17
CA CYS A 317 15.60 26.65 -11.73
C CYS A 317 15.53 26.67 -13.27
N TRP A 318 15.31 27.81 -13.90
CA TRP A 318 15.33 27.94 -15.36
C TRP A 318 16.66 27.54 -15.99
N TYR A 319 17.76 27.86 -15.31
CA TYR A 319 19.13 27.63 -15.77
C TYR A 319 19.73 26.29 -15.32
N MET A 320 18.97 25.47 -14.56
CA MET A 320 19.44 24.17 -14.11
C MET A 320 19.42 23.15 -15.24
N GLU A 321 20.37 22.24 -15.24
CA GLU A 321 20.37 21.08 -16.14
C GLU A 321 19.24 20.09 -15.82
N GLY A 322 18.88 19.26 -16.80
CA GLY A 322 17.85 18.23 -16.69
C GLY A 322 16.49 18.66 -17.24
N GLY A 323 15.56 17.72 -17.30
CA GLY A 323 14.25 17.92 -17.93
C GLY A 323 13.26 18.75 -17.13
N ARG A 324 13.45 18.86 -15.80
CA ARG A 324 12.62 19.66 -14.87
C ARG A 324 11.11 19.42 -15.01
N THR A 325 10.73 18.24 -15.45
CA THR A 325 9.35 17.84 -15.79
C THR A 325 8.39 17.83 -14.59
N GLY A 326 8.92 17.94 -13.37
CA GLY A 326 8.14 18.06 -12.14
C GLY A 326 7.72 19.49 -11.76
N ILE A 327 8.28 20.52 -12.44
CA ILE A 327 7.92 21.91 -12.16
C ILE A 327 6.62 22.24 -12.89
N LEU A 328 5.67 22.86 -12.19
CA LEU A 328 4.34 23.17 -12.71
C LEU A 328 3.65 21.94 -13.35
N ARG A 329 3.90 20.76 -12.82
CA ARG A 329 3.29 19.54 -13.36
C ARG A 329 1.82 19.45 -12.98
N ARG A 330 0.93 19.54 -13.96
CA ARG A 330 -0.50 19.23 -13.85
C ARG A 330 -0.73 17.81 -14.34
N LEU A 331 -1.42 17.00 -13.55
CA LEU A 331 -1.66 15.59 -13.90
C LEU A 331 -2.78 15.47 -14.93
N SER A 332 -2.92 14.28 -15.54
CA SER A 332 -3.99 13.96 -16.48
C SER A 332 -4.92 12.91 -15.89
N LEU A 333 -6.22 13.00 -16.18
CA LEU A 333 -7.18 11.95 -15.80
C LEU A 333 -6.91 10.62 -16.49
N ASP A 334 -6.30 10.64 -17.66
CA ASP A 334 -6.08 9.45 -18.51
C ASP A 334 -4.71 8.80 -18.27
N GLU A 335 -4.00 9.27 -17.24
CA GLU A 335 -2.72 8.71 -16.80
C GLU A 335 -2.76 8.34 -15.31
N PRO A 336 -1.91 7.40 -14.85
CA PRO A 336 -1.72 7.19 -13.43
C PRO A 336 -1.06 8.40 -12.78
N SER A 337 -1.26 8.59 -11.48
CA SER A 337 -0.49 9.56 -10.70
C SER A 337 1.00 9.25 -10.77
N LEU A 338 1.81 10.28 -10.66
CA LEU A 338 3.21 10.13 -10.29
C LEU A 338 3.29 9.77 -8.79
N THR A 339 4.47 9.37 -8.32
CA THR A 339 4.66 9.00 -6.91
C THR A 339 4.10 10.08 -5.98
N VAL A 340 3.16 9.69 -5.10
CA VAL A 340 2.60 10.55 -4.05
C VAL A 340 3.70 11.00 -3.11
N LEU A 341 3.69 12.29 -2.79
CA LEU A 341 4.71 12.93 -1.97
C LEU A 341 4.24 13.05 -0.50
N THR A 342 5.20 13.28 0.38
CA THR A 342 4.95 13.52 1.82
C THR A 342 4.53 14.95 2.14
N SER A 343 4.47 15.81 1.12
CA SER A 343 4.05 17.21 1.22
C SER A 343 3.16 17.55 0.02
N PRO A 344 2.09 18.35 0.21
CA PRO A 344 1.12 18.65 -0.84
C PRO A 344 1.68 19.48 -1.98
N SER A 345 2.76 20.24 -1.74
CA SER A 345 3.34 21.14 -2.74
C SER A 345 4.84 21.32 -2.53
N GLN A 346 5.60 20.94 -3.54
CA GLN A 346 7.03 21.16 -3.63
C GLN A 346 7.35 21.74 -5.02
N LYS A 347 8.16 22.81 -5.09
CA LYS A 347 8.39 23.55 -6.33
C LYS A 347 8.94 22.69 -7.48
N GLN A 348 9.79 21.72 -7.18
CA GLN A 348 10.43 20.87 -8.20
C GLN A 348 9.64 19.59 -8.52
N THR A 349 8.60 19.28 -7.73
CA THR A 349 7.84 18.05 -7.83
C THR A 349 6.34 18.28 -7.64
N ASP A 350 5.80 19.28 -8.33
CA ASP A 350 4.39 19.60 -8.29
C ASP A 350 3.52 18.43 -8.75
N ARG A 351 2.33 18.32 -8.14
CA ARG A 351 1.28 17.35 -8.45
C ARG A 351 -0.06 18.07 -8.42
N CYS A 352 -0.30 18.92 -9.44
CA CYS A 352 -1.55 19.65 -9.54
C CYS A 352 -2.68 18.72 -10.00
N HIS A 353 -3.86 18.90 -9.40
CA HIS A 353 -5.07 18.16 -9.76
C HIS A 353 -5.44 18.39 -11.24
N PRO A 354 -5.90 17.34 -11.96
CA PRO A 354 -6.17 17.43 -13.39
C PRO A 354 -7.22 18.49 -13.76
N LEU A 355 -8.28 18.62 -12.95
CA LEU A 355 -9.43 19.49 -13.23
C LEU A 355 -9.37 20.83 -12.51
N GLU A 356 -8.63 20.93 -11.41
CA GLU A 356 -8.60 22.12 -10.55
C GLU A 356 -7.15 22.57 -10.31
N ALA A 357 -6.92 23.88 -10.24
CA ALA A 357 -5.59 24.43 -9.97
C ALA A 357 -5.28 24.38 -8.46
N ARG A 358 -5.09 23.18 -7.93
CA ARG A 358 -4.76 22.88 -6.53
C ARG A 358 -3.95 21.59 -6.39
N PRO A 359 -3.26 21.37 -5.26
CA PRO A 359 -2.73 20.04 -4.94
C PRO A 359 -3.86 19.01 -4.75
N PHE A 360 -3.51 17.75 -4.74
CA PHE A 360 -4.43 16.70 -4.29
C PHE A 360 -4.73 16.87 -2.80
N THR A 361 -5.98 16.59 -2.42
CA THR A 361 -6.38 16.48 -1.02
C THR A 361 -5.82 15.21 -0.38
N ILE A 362 -5.98 15.06 0.93
CA ILE A 362 -5.54 13.87 1.65
C ILE A 362 -6.23 12.62 1.10
N ARG A 363 -7.56 12.67 0.89
CA ARG A 363 -8.32 11.51 0.38
C ARG A 363 -7.94 11.15 -1.06
N GLU A 364 -7.74 12.12 -1.92
CA GLU A 364 -7.27 11.89 -3.29
C GLU A 364 -5.89 11.20 -3.31
N ASN A 365 -4.96 11.65 -2.46
CA ASN A 365 -3.67 10.97 -2.29
C ASN A 365 -3.81 9.57 -1.68
N ALA A 366 -4.73 9.39 -0.72
CA ALA A 366 -5.00 8.09 -0.11
C ALA A 366 -5.55 7.09 -1.16
N ARG A 367 -6.46 7.53 -2.03
CA ARG A 367 -6.93 6.71 -3.16
C ARG A 367 -5.81 6.40 -4.17
N CYS A 368 -4.87 7.33 -4.41
CA CYS A 368 -3.67 7.03 -5.20
C CYS A 368 -2.78 5.95 -4.56
N GLN A 369 -2.87 5.75 -3.25
CA GLN A 369 -2.20 4.68 -2.50
C GLN A 369 -3.14 3.48 -2.26
N SER A 370 -4.31 3.47 -2.89
CA SER A 370 -5.35 2.45 -2.78
C SER A 370 -5.88 2.20 -1.35
N PHE A 371 -5.80 3.21 -0.45
CA PHE A 371 -6.53 3.15 0.80
C PHE A 371 -8.05 3.24 0.57
N PRO A 372 -8.86 2.50 1.33
CA PRO A 372 -10.32 2.64 1.27
C PRO A 372 -10.77 3.99 1.86
N ASP A 373 -11.95 4.45 1.47
CA ASP A 373 -12.44 5.78 1.83
C ASP A 373 -12.77 5.95 3.32
N ASP A 374 -13.07 4.88 4.01
CA ASP A 374 -13.30 4.84 5.45
C ASP A 374 -12.02 4.82 6.29
N TRP A 375 -10.84 4.64 5.66
CA TRP A 375 -9.56 4.73 6.37
C TRP A 375 -9.26 6.16 6.77
N GLN A 376 -9.23 6.43 8.07
CA GLN A 376 -9.00 7.76 8.64
C GLN A 376 -7.53 7.96 8.99
N PHE A 377 -7.01 9.14 8.70
CA PHE A 377 -5.65 9.54 9.09
C PHE A 377 -5.73 10.52 10.25
N CYS A 378 -4.95 10.27 11.32
CA CYS A 378 -4.88 11.10 12.51
C CYS A 378 -3.76 12.15 12.40
N GLY A 379 -3.81 13.15 13.27
CA GLY A 379 -2.81 14.21 13.35
C GLY A 379 -3.12 15.41 12.44
N SER A 380 -2.17 16.34 12.39
CA SER A 380 -2.30 17.55 11.57
C SER A 380 -2.36 17.22 10.07
N VAL A 381 -2.91 18.14 9.26
CA VAL A 381 -2.94 18.01 7.79
C VAL A 381 -1.56 17.67 7.21
N GLY A 382 -0.49 18.32 7.69
CA GLY A 382 0.88 18.01 7.28
C GLY A 382 1.31 16.59 7.66
N SER A 383 0.95 16.12 8.85
CA SER A 383 1.22 14.76 9.30
C SER A 383 0.46 13.75 8.43
N GLN A 384 -0.81 14.00 8.10
CA GLN A 384 -1.61 13.13 7.24
C GLN A 384 -1.00 13.00 5.85
N TYR A 385 -0.56 14.08 5.22
CA TYR A 385 0.17 14.03 3.93
C TYR A 385 1.44 13.18 4.04
N LYS A 386 2.22 13.35 5.13
CA LYS A 386 3.43 12.56 5.38
C LYS A 386 3.11 11.07 5.51
N GLN A 387 2.07 10.72 6.25
CA GLN A 387 1.61 9.35 6.43
C GLN A 387 1.23 8.71 5.09
N VAL A 388 0.38 9.36 4.31
CA VAL A 388 -0.07 8.86 2.99
C VAL A 388 1.11 8.75 2.03
N GLY A 389 2.00 9.74 1.97
CA GLY A 389 3.16 9.75 1.07
C GLY A 389 4.17 8.65 1.37
N ASN A 390 4.36 8.29 2.64
CA ASN A 390 5.28 7.23 3.05
C ASN A 390 4.68 5.83 2.89
N ALA A 391 3.37 5.69 2.83
CA ALA A 391 2.72 4.39 2.82
C ALA A 391 3.12 3.50 1.65
N VAL A 392 3.14 2.20 1.87
CA VAL A 392 3.10 1.20 0.81
C VAL A 392 1.67 1.12 0.28
N PRO A 393 1.44 1.13 -1.05
CA PRO A 393 0.09 0.99 -1.59
C PRO A 393 -0.58 -0.32 -1.17
N VAL A 394 -1.84 -0.21 -0.72
CA VAL A 394 -2.58 -1.36 -0.15
C VAL A 394 -2.72 -2.51 -1.15
N ASN A 395 -3.10 -2.22 -2.40
CA ASN A 395 -3.28 -3.25 -3.43
C ASN A 395 -1.95 -3.96 -3.78
N LEU A 396 -0.82 -3.24 -3.82
CA LEU A 396 0.48 -3.86 -4.03
C LEU A 396 0.83 -4.80 -2.87
N ALA A 397 0.60 -4.36 -1.63
CA ALA A 397 0.80 -5.17 -0.43
C ALA A 397 -0.09 -6.41 -0.42
N PHE A 398 -1.35 -6.28 -0.83
CA PHE A 398 -2.29 -7.38 -0.97
C PHE A 398 -1.81 -8.45 -1.95
N ASP A 399 -1.39 -8.05 -3.17
CA ASP A 399 -0.91 -9.01 -4.16
C ASP A 399 0.37 -9.75 -3.73
N ILE A 400 1.28 -9.05 -3.04
CA ILE A 400 2.47 -9.69 -2.45
C ILE A 400 2.06 -10.63 -1.32
N GLY A 401 1.17 -10.17 -0.42
CA GLY A 401 0.66 -10.97 0.70
C GLY A 401 -0.01 -12.25 0.25
N LYS A 402 -0.82 -12.21 -0.82
CA LYS A 402 -1.41 -13.41 -1.43
C LYS A 402 -0.34 -14.41 -1.86
N LYS A 403 0.74 -13.95 -2.50
CA LYS A 403 1.82 -14.83 -2.94
C LYS A 403 2.61 -15.42 -1.78
N ILE A 404 2.79 -14.67 -0.70
CA ILE A 404 3.41 -15.19 0.53
C ILE A 404 2.48 -16.23 1.18
N ARG A 405 1.17 -15.95 1.24
CA ARG A 405 0.18 -16.91 1.76
C ARG A 405 0.18 -18.20 0.95
N GLU A 406 0.08 -18.12 -0.39
CA GLU A 406 0.16 -19.28 -1.28
C GLU A 406 1.43 -20.12 -1.05
N ALA A 407 2.57 -19.47 -0.81
CA ALA A 407 3.83 -20.13 -0.52
C ALA A 407 3.81 -20.87 0.85
N LEU A 408 3.18 -20.25 1.87
CA LEU A 408 3.04 -20.81 3.22
C LEU A 408 2.00 -21.93 3.31
N GLU A 409 0.99 -21.93 2.44
CA GLU A 409 -0.05 -23.00 2.38
C GLU A 409 0.52 -24.37 1.96
N ASN A 410 1.73 -24.39 1.41
CA ASN A 410 2.42 -25.62 1.04
C ASN A 410 3.22 -26.25 2.19
N LEU A 411 3.22 -25.64 3.38
CA LEU A 411 3.79 -26.19 4.63
C LEU A 411 2.74 -26.97 5.42
#